data_d0c1abb64e1a052759ae9b7da0c24061
#
_entry.id   d0c1abb64e1a052759ae9b7da0c24061
#
_cell.length_a   1.000
_cell.length_b   1.000
_cell.length_c   1.000
_cell.angle_alpha   90.00
_cell.angle_beta   90.00
_cell.angle_gamma   90.00
#
_symmetry.space_group_name_H-M   'P 1'
#
loop_
_entity.id
_entity.type
_entity.pdbx_description
1 polymer ?
#
loop_
_entity_poly.entity_id
_entity_poly.type
_entity_poly.pdbx_seq_one_letter_code
_entity_poly.pdbx_strand_id
1 'polypeptide(L)'
;RINLVINLTGIRESVYNILGHEFNGEEIIQKVLHTAVEVASDQGKLSGDESIRIAMITDDSSSRLASLDSEKYGNMYDQSDDDSMIKSYSQGVLINGRDLLSNSGPIIESSNSIDKLLNGGVSLNVDISDLTDNELKDCIDKAFDLNFFRPVYRSKICSSCGTRIAMSSEVCQNCGSTNFAQL
;
A
#
# COMPACT_ATOMS: atom_id res chain seq x y z
N ARG A 1 -25.86 17.06 -4.00
CA ARG A 1 -24.97 16.31 -4.92
C ARG A 1 -24.26 15.24 -4.12
N ILE A 2 -24.33 14.01 -4.58
CA ILE A 2 -23.61 12.88 -3.99
C ILE A 2 -22.30 12.77 -4.78
N ASN A 3 -21.16 12.93 -4.10
CA ASN A 3 -19.87 12.66 -4.71
C ASN A 3 -19.64 11.14 -4.71
N LEU A 4 -19.46 10.54 -5.88
CA LEU A 4 -19.08 9.14 -6.01
C LEU A 4 -17.54 9.06 -6.01
N VAL A 5 -16.99 8.34 -5.06
CA VAL A 5 -15.55 8.02 -5.02
C VAL A 5 -15.38 6.53 -5.28
N ILE A 6 -14.62 6.19 -6.30
CA ILE A 6 -14.24 4.82 -6.64
C ILE A 6 -12.84 4.60 -6.10
N ASN A 7 -12.71 3.77 -5.07
CA ASN A 7 -11.42 3.43 -4.46
C ASN A 7 -10.82 2.22 -5.17
N LEU A 8 -9.64 2.39 -5.77
CA LEU A 8 -8.91 1.33 -6.45
C LEU A 8 -8.05 0.55 -5.46
N THR A 9 -8.20 -0.77 -5.46
CA THR A 9 -7.54 -1.68 -4.53
C THR A 9 -6.93 -2.84 -5.29
N GLY A 10 -5.72 -3.31 -4.93
CA GLY A 10 -5.09 -4.49 -5.53
C GLY A 10 -4.52 -4.28 -6.93
N ILE A 11 -4.32 -3.04 -7.37
CA ILE A 11 -3.75 -2.77 -8.71
C ILE A 11 -2.35 -3.33 -8.83
N ARG A 12 -1.52 -3.17 -7.79
CA ARG A 12 -0.15 -3.65 -7.78
C ARG A 12 -0.11 -5.16 -7.93
N GLU A 13 -0.88 -5.89 -7.16
CA GLU A 13 -0.99 -7.34 -7.22
C GLU A 13 -1.48 -7.79 -8.61
N SER A 14 -2.49 -7.13 -9.15
CA SER A 14 -3.00 -7.44 -10.50
C SER A 14 -1.94 -7.25 -11.58
N VAL A 15 -1.18 -6.18 -11.55
CA VAL A 15 -0.12 -5.90 -12.52
C VAL A 15 1.01 -6.94 -12.41
N TYR A 16 1.46 -7.24 -11.19
CA TYR A 16 2.50 -8.24 -10.98
C TYR A 16 2.06 -9.66 -11.36
N ASN A 17 0.81 -10.01 -11.15
CA ASN A 17 0.28 -11.31 -11.58
C ASN A 17 0.25 -11.47 -13.10
N ILE A 18 -0.06 -10.41 -13.83
CA ILE A 18 -0.15 -10.45 -15.28
C ILE A 18 1.24 -10.43 -15.93
N LEU A 19 2.17 -9.66 -15.37
CA LEU A 19 3.47 -9.37 -15.99
C LEU A 19 4.62 -10.14 -15.37
N GLY A 20 4.45 -10.72 -14.18
CA GLY A 20 5.54 -11.27 -13.37
C GLY A 20 6.27 -10.21 -12.54
N HIS A 21 6.93 -10.65 -11.46
CA HIS A 21 7.62 -9.76 -10.51
C HIS A 21 8.91 -9.14 -11.06
N GLU A 22 9.42 -9.63 -12.18
CA GLU A 22 10.65 -9.12 -12.81
C GLU A 22 10.44 -7.84 -13.61
N PHE A 23 9.17 -7.49 -13.89
CA PHE A 23 8.83 -6.30 -14.66
C PHE A 23 8.69 -5.07 -13.76
N ASN A 24 9.22 -3.93 -14.22
CA ASN A 24 8.90 -2.64 -13.62
C ASN A 24 7.45 -2.26 -13.94
N GLY A 25 6.52 -2.72 -13.11
CA GLY A 25 5.08 -2.49 -13.28
C GLY A 25 4.63 -1.05 -13.05
N GLU A 26 5.51 -0.16 -12.60
CA GLU A 26 5.16 1.22 -12.21
C GLU A 26 4.56 2.02 -13.37
N GLU A 27 5.14 1.93 -14.57
CA GLU A 27 4.62 2.62 -15.76
C GLU A 27 3.22 2.14 -16.13
N ILE A 28 2.95 0.84 -15.96
CA ILE A 28 1.64 0.26 -16.25
C ILE A 28 0.63 0.68 -15.18
N ILE A 29 1.02 0.69 -13.90
CA ILE A 29 0.19 1.20 -12.83
C ILE A 29 -0.23 2.64 -13.12
N GLN A 30 0.70 3.52 -13.50
CA GLN A 30 0.39 4.90 -13.86
C GLN A 30 -0.57 5.00 -15.06
N LYS A 31 -0.39 4.17 -16.08
CA LYS A 31 -1.31 4.13 -17.23
C LYS A 31 -2.72 3.67 -16.84
N VAL A 32 -2.82 2.66 -15.97
CA VAL A 32 -4.12 2.19 -15.46
C VAL A 32 -4.82 3.30 -14.68
N LEU A 33 -4.10 3.98 -13.78
CA LEU A 33 -4.64 5.10 -13.00
C LEU A 33 -5.10 6.26 -13.89
N HIS A 34 -4.28 6.64 -14.86
CA HIS A 34 -4.61 7.70 -15.81
C HIS A 34 -5.89 7.36 -16.59
N THR A 35 -5.97 6.14 -17.14
CA THR A 35 -7.14 5.68 -17.88
C THR A 35 -8.40 5.67 -17.00
N ALA A 36 -8.28 5.21 -15.74
CA ALA A 36 -9.40 5.21 -14.81
C ALA A 36 -9.94 6.62 -14.54
N VAL A 37 -9.06 7.60 -14.38
CA VAL A 37 -9.44 9.01 -14.17
C VAL A 37 -10.09 9.60 -15.41
N GLU A 38 -9.56 9.33 -16.62
CA GLU A 38 -10.14 9.78 -17.88
C GLU A 38 -11.55 9.21 -18.09
N VAL A 39 -11.71 7.88 -17.92
CA VAL A 39 -13.02 7.23 -18.07
C VAL A 39 -14.03 7.77 -17.06
N ALA A 40 -13.62 7.94 -15.79
CA ALA A 40 -14.51 8.52 -14.77
C ALA A 40 -14.94 9.95 -15.12
N SER A 41 -14.01 10.77 -15.61
CA SER A 41 -14.29 12.14 -16.05
C SER A 41 -15.27 12.18 -17.23
N ASP A 42 -15.07 11.32 -18.23
CA ASP A 42 -15.91 11.30 -19.42
C ASP A 42 -17.32 10.77 -19.10
N GLN A 43 -17.43 9.74 -18.26
CA GLN A 43 -18.74 9.25 -17.79
C GLN A 43 -19.45 10.29 -16.94
N GLY A 44 -18.73 11.03 -16.09
CA GLY A 44 -19.28 12.15 -15.33
C GLY A 44 -19.87 13.23 -16.22
N LYS A 45 -19.17 13.62 -17.28
CA LYS A 45 -19.67 14.61 -18.27
C LYS A 45 -20.93 14.10 -19.01
N LEU A 46 -20.94 12.83 -19.44
CA LEU A 46 -22.07 12.22 -20.13
C LEU A 46 -23.32 12.12 -19.25
N SER A 47 -23.15 11.83 -17.97
CA SER A 47 -24.26 11.74 -16.99
C SER A 47 -24.69 13.09 -16.41
N GLY A 48 -23.98 14.18 -16.73
CA GLY A 48 -24.19 15.48 -16.11
C GLY A 48 -23.79 15.54 -14.64
N ASP A 49 -23.02 14.55 -14.20
CA ASP A 49 -22.50 14.44 -12.82
C ASP A 49 -20.98 14.43 -12.82
N GLU A 50 -20.37 15.60 -12.63
CA GLU A 50 -18.91 15.77 -12.57
C GLU A 50 -18.31 15.30 -11.22
N SER A 51 -19.07 14.57 -10.41
CA SER A 51 -18.70 14.19 -9.06
C SER A 51 -18.07 12.80 -8.95
N ILE A 52 -17.81 12.10 -10.07
CA ILE A 52 -17.12 10.80 -10.05
C ILE A 52 -15.61 11.03 -9.90
N ARG A 53 -15.03 10.46 -8.85
CA ARG A 53 -13.62 10.62 -8.51
C ARG A 53 -12.95 9.26 -8.32
N ILE A 54 -11.69 9.16 -8.72
CA ILE A 54 -10.86 7.98 -8.54
C ILE A 54 -9.89 8.23 -7.40
N ALA A 55 -9.82 7.29 -6.47
CA ALA A 55 -8.97 7.35 -5.30
C ALA A 55 -8.16 6.05 -5.12
N MET A 56 -7.08 6.14 -4.38
CA MET A 56 -6.35 5.01 -3.79
C MET A 56 -6.14 5.30 -2.31
N ILE A 57 -7.18 5.15 -1.51
CA ILE A 57 -7.15 5.43 -0.08
C ILE A 57 -7.17 4.14 0.73
N THR A 58 -6.52 4.15 1.88
CA THR A 58 -6.50 3.00 2.78
C THR A 58 -7.81 2.94 3.57
N ASP A 59 -8.51 1.81 3.45
CA ASP A 59 -9.73 1.49 4.18
C ASP A 59 -9.76 -0.01 4.55
N ASP A 60 -10.83 -0.49 5.16
CA ASP A 60 -10.97 -1.88 5.59
C ASP A 60 -11.40 -2.84 4.44
N SER A 61 -11.62 -2.33 3.23
CA SER A 61 -12.11 -3.15 2.11
C SER A 61 -11.06 -4.15 1.60
N SER A 62 -9.78 -3.81 1.69
CA SER A 62 -8.68 -4.60 1.14
C SER A 62 -8.57 -5.99 1.76
N SER A 63 -8.66 -6.10 3.08
CA SER A 63 -8.62 -7.39 3.79
C SER A 63 -9.88 -8.22 3.53
N ARG A 64 -11.03 -7.57 3.47
CA ARG A 64 -12.29 -8.23 3.14
C ARG A 64 -12.28 -8.80 1.72
N LEU A 65 -11.81 -8.05 0.73
CA LEU A 65 -11.69 -8.51 -0.66
C LEU A 65 -10.70 -9.66 -0.77
N ALA A 66 -9.53 -9.57 -0.14
CA ALA A 66 -8.55 -10.65 -0.11
C ALA A 66 -9.10 -11.95 0.51
N SER A 67 -9.88 -11.85 1.59
CA SER A 67 -10.54 -13.00 2.21
C SER A 67 -11.58 -13.63 1.28
N LEU A 68 -12.41 -12.85 0.61
CA LEU A 68 -13.42 -13.35 -0.33
C LEU A 68 -12.78 -14.04 -1.54
N ASP A 69 -11.70 -13.50 -2.07
CA ASP A 69 -10.98 -14.08 -3.19
C ASP A 69 -10.25 -15.37 -2.78
N SER A 70 -9.66 -15.40 -1.59
CA SER A 70 -9.05 -16.61 -1.04
C SER A 70 -10.07 -17.74 -0.82
N GLU A 71 -11.26 -17.40 -0.34
CA GLU A 71 -12.35 -18.37 -0.18
C GLU A 71 -12.84 -18.92 -1.53
N LYS A 72 -12.95 -18.06 -2.54
CA LYS A 72 -13.51 -18.42 -3.84
C LYS A 72 -12.53 -19.10 -4.78
N TYR A 73 -11.27 -18.67 -4.78
CA TYR A 73 -10.27 -19.05 -5.77
C TYR A 73 -9.07 -19.80 -5.16
N GLY A 74 -9.03 -19.95 -3.84
CA GLY A 74 -7.86 -20.46 -3.13
C GLY A 74 -6.71 -19.42 -3.10
N ASN A 75 -5.55 -19.84 -2.61
CA ASN A 75 -4.36 -18.99 -2.54
C ASN A 75 -3.72 -18.82 -3.93
N MET A 76 -4.31 -17.99 -4.79
CA MET A 76 -3.80 -17.79 -6.16
C MET A 76 -2.45 -17.06 -6.23
N TYR A 77 -1.96 -16.55 -5.11
CA TYR A 77 -0.77 -15.70 -5.02
C TYR A 77 0.41 -16.34 -4.30
N ASP A 78 0.34 -17.65 -4.07
CA ASP A 78 1.39 -18.40 -3.40
C ASP A 78 2.51 -18.77 -4.40
N GLN A 79 3.40 -17.82 -4.69
CA GLN A 79 4.68 -18.06 -5.38
C GLN A 79 5.88 -17.89 -4.45
N SER A 80 5.69 -17.63 -3.19
CA SER A 80 6.74 -17.70 -2.18
C SER A 80 6.52 -18.92 -1.31
N ASP A 81 7.59 -19.71 -1.09
CA ASP A 81 7.63 -20.87 -0.16
C ASP A 81 7.28 -20.54 1.30
N ASP A 82 6.78 -19.35 1.55
CA ASP A 82 6.33 -18.89 2.86
C ASP A 82 4.80 -18.88 2.87
N ASP A 83 4.21 -19.61 3.81
CA ASP A 83 2.77 -19.88 4.07
C ASP A 83 1.96 -18.59 4.36
N SER A 84 2.29 -17.50 3.68
CA SER A 84 1.69 -16.18 3.86
C SER A 84 0.54 -15.96 2.87
N MET A 85 -0.66 -16.38 3.28
CA MET A 85 -1.91 -15.91 2.67
C MET A 85 -1.87 -14.38 2.50
N ILE A 86 -2.24 -13.88 1.33
CA ILE A 86 -2.48 -12.43 1.18
C ILE A 86 -3.61 -12.05 2.14
N LYS A 87 -3.25 -11.39 3.22
CA LYS A 87 -4.21 -10.94 4.24
C LYS A 87 -4.96 -9.69 3.82
N SER A 88 -4.38 -8.91 2.89
CA SER A 88 -4.99 -7.68 2.37
C SER A 88 -4.35 -7.29 1.03
N TYR A 89 -5.14 -6.74 0.14
CA TYR A 89 -4.63 -6.11 -1.08
C TYR A 89 -3.97 -4.77 -0.79
N SER A 90 -3.04 -4.34 -1.66
CA SER A 90 -2.41 -3.03 -1.54
C SER A 90 -3.43 -1.91 -1.74
N GLN A 91 -3.34 -0.90 -0.90
CA GLN A 91 -4.13 0.33 -0.96
C GLN A 91 -3.24 1.54 -0.76
N GLY A 92 -3.42 2.55 -1.61
CA GLY A 92 -2.53 3.70 -1.61
C GLY A 92 -1.14 3.36 -2.14
N VAL A 93 -0.16 4.18 -1.80
CA VAL A 93 1.25 3.98 -2.10
C VAL A 93 1.98 3.65 -0.80
N LEU A 94 2.67 2.52 -0.77
CA LEU A 94 3.54 2.16 0.35
C LEU A 94 4.97 2.56 0.00
N ILE A 95 5.54 3.43 0.82
CA ILE A 95 6.92 3.92 0.71
C ILE A 95 7.73 3.28 1.83
N ASN A 96 8.79 2.56 1.51
CA ASN A 96 9.70 2.06 2.52
C ASN A 96 10.53 3.22 3.08
N GLY A 97 10.58 3.37 4.41
CA GLY A 97 11.30 4.46 5.07
C GLY A 97 12.81 4.43 4.80
N ARG A 98 13.44 3.27 4.68
CA ARG A 98 14.86 3.14 4.31
C ARG A 98 15.13 3.58 2.87
N ASP A 99 14.22 3.24 1.95
CA ASP A 99 14.33 3.68 0.56
C ASP A 99 14.15 5.20 0.48
N LEU A 100 13.22 5.77 1.25
CA LEU A 100 13.04 7.22 1.33
C LEU A 100 14.31 7.91 1.89
N LEU A 101 15.01 7.29 2.83
CA LEU A 101 16.27 7.81 3.35
C LEU A 101 17.40 7.79 2.31
N SER A 102 17.49 6.73 1.50
CA SER A 102 18.57 6.51 0.55
C SER A 102 18.34 7.18 -0.80
N ASN A 103 17.08 7.32 -1.26
CA ASN A 103 16.71 7.76 -2.60
C ASN A 103 15.43 8.62 -2.60
N SER A 104 15.38 9.68 -1.79
CA SER A 104 14.17 10.48 -1.56
C SER A 104 13.62 11.14 -2.84
N GLY A 105 14.46 11.76 -3.66
CA GLY A 105 14.03 12.56 -4.80
C GLY A 105 13.07 11.81 -5.75
N PRO A 106 13.49 10.72 -6.41
CA PRO A 106 12.63 9.95 -7.31
C PRO A 106 11.36 9.41 -6.64
N ILE A 107 11.44 8.98 -5.37
CA ILE A 107 10.29 8.44 -4.63
C ILE A 107 9.25 9.54 -4.37
N ILE A 108 9.70 10.71 -3.94
CA ILE A 108 8.83 11.86 -3.70
C ILE A 108 8.19 12.34 -5.00
N GLU A 109 8.96 12.43 -6.08
CA GLU A 109 8.46 12.84 -7.40
C GLU A 109 7.39 11.86 -7.93
N SER A 110 7.65 10.56 -7.90
CA SER A 110 6.68 9.53 -8.30
C SER A 110 5.42 9.58 -7.45
N SER A 111 5.55 9.64 -6.13
CA SER A 111 4.43 9.67 -5.20
C SER A 111 3.56 10.91 -5.38
N ASN A 112 4.17 12.07 -5.51
CA ASN A 112 3.46 13.33 -5.77
C ASN A 112 2.82 13.37 -7.16
N SER A 113 3.37 12.65 -8.14
CA SER A 113 2.76 12.50 -9.47
C SER A 113 1.47 11.70 -9.41
N ILE A 114 1.45 10.61 -8.64
CA ILE A 114 0.23 9.82 -8.39
C ILE A 114 -0.81 10.65 -7.64
N ASP A 115 -0.41 11.40 -6.62
CA ASP A 115 -1.31 12.27 -5.85
C ASP A 115 -1.96 13.34 -6.74
N LYS A 116 -1.20 13.94 -7.65
CA LYS A 116 -1.74 14.91 -8.62
C LYS A 116 -2.67 14.30 -9.66
N LEU A 117 -2.44 13.04 -10.01
CA LEU A 117 -3.24 12.32 -10.99
C LEU A 117 -4.61 11.95 -10.43
N LEU A 118 -4.68 11.51 -9.17
CA LEU A 118 -5.90 10.98 -8.56
C LEU A 118 -6.77 12.12 -7.99
N ASN A 119 -7.89 12.38 -8.65
CA ASN A 119 -8.82 13.46 -8.26
C ASN A 119 -9.68 13.13 -7.02
N GLY A 120 -9.63 11.90 -6.53
CA GLY A 120 -10.27 11.43 -5.28
C GLY A 120 -9.30 11.28 -4.11
N GLY A 121 -8.00 11.46 -4.36
CA GLY A 121 -6.93 11.40 -3.37
C GLY A 121 -6.21 10.05 -3.31
N VAL A 122 -5.05 10.08 -2.65
CA VAL A 122 -4.21 8.90 -2.41
C VAL A 122 -3.71 8.87 -0.97
N SER A 123 -3.62 7.68 -0.39
CA SER A 123 -2.92 7.49 0.89
C SER A 123 -1.46 7.19 0.61
N LEU A 124 -0.56 8.12 0.93
CA LEU A 124 0.88 7.89 0.92
C LEU A 124 1.29 7.34 2.29
N ASN A 125 1.62 6.06 2.35
CA ASN A 125 1.96 5.36 3.59
C ASN A 125 3.48 5.20 3.66
N VAL A 126 4.13 5.79 4.67
CA VAL A 126 5.58 5.65 4.90
C VAL A 126 5.79 4.61 5.98
N ASP A 127 6.38 3.48 5.61
CA ASP A 127 6.69 2.39 6.54
C ASP A 127 7.95 2.73 7.34
N ILE A 128 7.75 2.94 8.64
CA ILE A 128 8.81 3.32 9.59
C ILE A 128 9.21 2.16 10.50
N SER A 129 8.76 0.93 10.23
CA SER A 129 8.85 -0.21 11.14
C SER A 129 10.27 -0.65 11.48
N ASP A 130 11.19 -0.49 10.54
CA ASP A 130 12.58 -0.97 10.65
C ASP A 130 13.59 0.18 10.84
N LEU A 131 13.12 1.38 11.18
CA LEU A 131 13.97 2.54 11.41
C LEU A 131 14.39 2.65 12.88
N THR A 132 15.64 3.06 13.10
CA THR A 132 16.11 3.52 14.41
C THR A 132 15.57 4.92 14.72
N ASP A 133 15.65 5.36 15.97
CA ASP A 133 15.15 6.68 16.39
C ASP A 133 15.78 7.85 15.60
N ASN A 134 17.07 7.74 15.26
CA ASN A 134 17.74 8.77 14.44
C ASN A 134 17.26 8.73 12.98
N GLU A 135 17.18 7.53 12.40
CA GLU A 135 16.66 7.34 11.05
C GLU A 135 15.21 7.77 10.93
N LEU A 136 14.40 7.55 11.98
CA LEU A 136 13.00 7.98 12.02
C LEU A 136 12.85 9.49 11.86
N LYS A 137 13.67 10.26 12.59
CA LYS A 137 13.66 11.72 12.50
C LYS A 137 14.00 12.17 11.07
N ASP A 138 15.10 11.65 10.52
CA ASP A 138 15.55 12.01 9.16
C ASP A 138 14.53 11.57 8.10
N CYS A 139 13.87 10.43 8.29
CA CYS A 139 12.81 9.93 7.41
C CYS A 139 11.58 10.85 7.42
N ILE A 140 11.15 11.28 8.60
CA ILE A 140 10.02 12.20 8.74
C ILE A 140 10.36 13.56 8.11
N ASP A 141 11.56 14.08 8.34
CA ASP A 141 11.98 15.35 7.73
C ASP A 141 11.94 15.28 6.19
N LYS A 142 12.38 14.17 5.59
CA LYS A 142 12.26 13.93 4.14
C LYS A 142 10.82 13.74 3.67
N ALA A 143 9.98 13.07 4.49
CA ALA A 143 8.59 12.82 4.15
C ALA A 143 7.75 14.10 4.10
N PHE A 144 8.19 15.21 4.71
CA PHE A 144 7.52 16.51 4.58
C PHE A 144 7.56 17.09 3.15
N ASP A 145 8.40 16.58 2.27
CA ASP A 145 8.39 16.92 0.84
C ASP A 145 7.26 16.19 0.06
N LEU A 146 6.59 15.21 0.67
CA LEU A 146 5.34 14.65 0.18
C LEU A 146 4.18 15.61 0.48
N ASN A 147 3.22 15.71 -0.42
CA ASN A 147 2.06 16.60 -0.23
C ASN A 147 1.26 16.22 1.01
N PHE A 148 1.11 14.91 1.24
CA PHE A 148 0.43 14.35 2.39
C PHE A 148 0.94 12.92 2.62
N PHE A 149 1.29 12.57 3.85
CA PHE A 149 1.73 11.20 4.18
C PHE A 149 1.20 10.73 5.52
N ARG A 150 1.17 9.41 5.70
CA ARG A 150 0.83 8.74 6.95
C ARG A 150 1.97 7.80 7.33
N PRO A 151 2.59 7.95 8.52
CA PRO A 151 3.53 6.95 9.02
C PRO A 151 2.78 5.66 9.35
N VAL A 152 3.34 4.53 8.92
CA VAL A 152 2.83 3.19 9.20
C VAL A 152 3.89 2.42 9.97
N TYR A 153 3.50 1.87 11.10
CA TYR A 153 4.34 0.97 11.89
C TYR A 153 3.74 -0.44 11.87
N ARG A 154 4.42 -1.35 11.21
CA ARG A 154 4.06 -2.77 11.18
C ARG A 154 4.77 -3.51 12.30
N SER A 155 4.07 -4.40 12.96
CA SER A 155 4.60 -5.21 14.04
C SER A 155 4.02 -6.62 13.99
N LYS A 156 4.73 -7.57 14.60
CA LYS A 156 4.24 -8.91 14.83
C LYS A 156 4.02 -9.16 16.32
N ILE A 157 3.12 -10.09 16.65
CA ILE A 157 2.86 -10.49 18.03
C ILE A 157 3.48 -11.86 18.27
N CYS A 158 4.20 -11.99 19.38
CA CYS A 158 4.64 -13.29 19.84
C CYS A 158 3.43 -14.14 20.23
N SER A 159 3.23 -15.28 19.55
CA SER A 159 2.11 -16.21 19.82
C SER A 159 2.19 -16.85 21.20
N SER A 160 3.40 -16.87 21.82
CA SER A 160 3.61 -17.51 23.12
C SER A 160 3.33 -16.57 24.31
N CYS A 161 3.61 -15.26 24.19
CA CYS A 161 3.51 -14.33 25.33
C CYS A 161 2.74 -13.04 25.02
N GLY A 162 2.26 -12.85 23.80
CA GLY A 162 1.50 -11.66 23.38
C GLY A 162 2.31 -10.38 23.24
N THR A 163 3.64 -10.43 23.40
CA THR A 163 4.49 -9.24 23.27
C THR A 163 4.55 -8.79 21.83
N ARG A 164 4.30 -7.49 21.61
CA ARG A 164 4.46 -6.86 20.29
C ARG A 164 5.93 -6.57 20.04
N ILE A 165 6.41 -6.94 18.86
CA ILE A 165 7.83 -6.82 18.45
C ILE A 165 7.94 -6.29 17.02
N ALA A 166 9.12 -5.75 16.69
CA ALA A 166 9.42 -5.28 15.34
C ALA A 166 9.37 -6.42 14.30
N MET A 167 9.02 -6.10 13.06
CA MET A 167 8.94 -7.07 11.95
C MET A 167 10.28 -7.77 11.70
N SER A 168 11.41 -7.07 11.84
CA SER A 168 12.78 -7.56 11.67
C SER A 168 13.28 -8.51 12.77
N SER A 169 12.58 -8.61 13.91
CA SER A 169 13.03 -9.45 15.02
C SER A 169 12.74 -10.92 14.78
N GLU A 170 13.74 -11.79 14.80
CA GLU A 170 13.57 -13.24 14.61
C GLU A 170 13.21 -13.98 15.90
N VAL A 171 13.48 -13.37 17.05
CA VAL A 171 13.27 -13.96 18.39
C VAL A 171 12.53 -12.96 19.27
N CYS A 172 11.55 -13.44 20.03
CA CYS A 172 10.87 -12.62 21.03
C CYS A 172 11.81 -12.29 22.18
N GLN A 173 12.11 -11.01 22.37
CA GLN A 173 13.00 -10.53 23.44
C GLN A 173 12.46 -10.79 24.85
N ASN A 174 11.14 -11.04 24.99
CA ASN A 174 10.52 -11.29 26.28
C ASN A 174 10.52 -12.76 26.70
N CYS A 175 10.31 -13.71 25.76
CA CYS A 175 10.18 -15.14 26.11
C CYS A 175 11.04 -16.09 25.26
N GLY A 176 11.86 -15.58 24.34
CA GLY A 176 12.74 -16.38 23.49
C GLY A 176 12.03 -17.19 22.40
N SER A 177 10.71 -17.08 22.24
CA SER A 177 9.95 -17.79 21.21
C SER A 177 10.24 -17.24 19.81
N THR A 178 10.21 -18.12 18.81
CA THR A 178 10.29 -17.77 17.38
C THR A 178 8.91 -17.82 16.68
N ASN A 179 7.84 -18.12 17.42
CA ASN A 179 6.48 -18.19 16.86
C ASN A 179 5.80 -16.84 16.91
N PHE A 180 5.43 -16.29 15.75
CA PHE A 180 4.84 -14.97 15.63
C PHE A 180 3.56 -15.01 14.78
N ALA A 181 2.60 -14.15 15.15
CA ALA A 181 1.47 -13.76 14.32
C ALA A 181 1.69 -12.34 13.80
N GLN A 182 1.43 -12.11 12.51
CA GLN A 182 1.41 -10.76 11.94
C GLN A 182 0.08 -10.07 12.28
N LEU A 183 0.18 -8.77 12.59
CA LEU A 183 -0.98 -7.89 12.80
C LEU A 183 -1.24 -7.07 11.55
#